data_1de6f663bb6ff5fb6bb35de50c41e400
#
_entry.id   1de6f663bb6ff5fb6bb35de50c41e400
#
_cell.length_a   1.000
_cell.length_b   1.000
_cell.length_c   1.000
_cell.angle_alpha   90.00
_cell.angle_beta   90.00
_cell.angle_gamma   90.00
#
_symmetry.space_group_name_H-M   'P 1'
#
loop_
_entity.id
_entity.type
_entity.pdbx_description
1 polymer ?
#
loop_
_entity_poly.entity_id
_entity_poly.type
_entity_poly.pdbx_seq_one_letter_code
_entity_poly.pdbx_strand_id
1 'polypeptide(L)'
;MGQNGGDTLDIYVEKLEQYFFQKSVEIIETVINVILDWGFWTKAERDFAKEFYNSRGIEYEFHYISISDEEWYRRLDKRNNDVLEKKSDAYYVDEGLAEKFKSIFEIPTKNEIDFWVE
;
A
#
# COMPACT_ATOMS: atom_id res chain seq x y z
N MET A 1 21.32 2.01 -14.49
CA MET A 1 21.45 1.66 -13.07
C MET A 1 20.12 1.87 -12.33
N GLY A 2 19.61 3.10 -12.22
CA GLY A 2 18.38 3.37 -11.47
C GLY A 2 17.15 2.65 -12.01
N GLN A 3 17.00 2.57 -13.33
CA GLN A 3 15.86 1.90 -13.96
C GLN A 3 15.87 0.39 -13.67
N ASN A 4 17.03 -0.25 -13.84
CA ASN A 4 17.16 -1.68 -13.57
C ASN A 4 16.93 -1.98 -12.10
N GLY A 5 17.40 -1.10 -11.21
CA GLY A 5 17.16 -1.23 -9.78
C GLY A 5 15.69 -1.08 -9.43
N GLY A 6 14.97 -0.15 -10.08
CA GLY A 6 13.55 0.06 -9.90
C GLY A 6 12.72 -1.13 -10.34
N ASP A 7 12.99 -1.66 -11.54
CA ASP A 7 12.30 -2.84 -12.06
C ASP A 7 12.53 -4.06 -11.17
N THR A 8 13.76 -4.26 -10.69
CA THR A 8 14.10 -5.34 -9.78
C THR A 8 13.36 -5.19 -8.46
N LEU A 9 13.28 -3.97 -7.92
CA LEU A 9 12.57 -3.69 -6.69
C LEU A 9 11.07 -4.01 -6.83
N ASP A 10 10.47 -3.63 -7.96
CA ASP A 10 9.06 -3.89 -8.22
C ASP A 10 8.77 -5.39 -8.25
N ILE A 11 9.66 -6.19 -8.85
CA ILE A 11 9.53 -7.66 -8.87
C ILE A 11 9.63 -8.22 -7.46
N TYR A 12 10.54 -7.74 -6.63
CA TYR A 12 10.65 -8.19 -5.24
C TYR A 12 9.42 -7.81 -4.42
N VAL A 13 8.90 -6.61 -4.59
CA VAL A 13 7.69 -6.16 -3.89
C VAL A 13 6.51 -7.06 -4.27
N GLU A 14 6.33 -7.36 -5.55
CA GLU A 14 5.25 -8.23 -6.01
C GLU A 14 5.35 -9.63 -5.40
N LYS A 15 6.55 -10.22 -5.40
CA LYS A 15 6.77 -11.53 -4.79
C LYS A 15 6.52 -11.52 -3.30
N LEU A 16 6.93 -10.44 -2.63
CA LEU A 16 6.72 -10.28 -1.19
C LEU A 16 5.24 -10.17 -0.86
N GLU A 17 4.48 -9.41 -1.66
CA GLU A 17 3.03 -9.30 -1.51
C GLU A 17 2.35 -10.65 -1.70
N GLN A 18 2.73 -11.42 -2.72
CA GLN A 18 2.21 -12.77 -2.93
C GLN A 18 2.51 -13.67 -1.73
N TYR A 19 3.71 -13.59 -1.18
CA TYR A 19 4.08 -14.32 0.02
C TYR A 19 3.17 -13.95 1.20
N PHE A 20 2.94 -12.67 1.40
CA PHE A 20 2.10 -12.19 2.50
C PHE A 20 0.63 -12.59 2.32
N PHE A 21 0.12 -12.60 1.10
CA PHE A 21 -1.23 -13.13 0.84
C PHE A 21 -1.34 -14.58 1.27
N GLN A 22 -0.40 -15.42 0.87
CA GLN A 22 -0.40 -16.84 1.25
C GLN A 22 -0.24 -17.00 2.77
N LYS A 23 0.65 -16.23 3.37
CA LYS A 23 0.89 -16.29 4.81
C LYS A 23 -0.34 -15.84 5.60
N SER A 24 -1.08 -14.87 5.11
CA SER A 24 -2.32 -14.42 5.75
C SER A 24 -3.35 -15.54 5.84
N VAL A 25 -3.47 -16.36 4.78
CA VAL A 25 -4.39 -17.51 4.78
C VAL A 25 -3.99 -18.51 5.88
N GLU A 26 -2.72 -18.83 5.99
CA GLU A 26 -2.20 -19.73 7.03
C GLU A 26 -2.52 -19.22 8.43
N ILE A 27 -2.35 -17.93 8.67
CA ILE A 27 -2.63 -17.31 9.97
C ILE A 27 -4.13 -17.31 10.27
N ILE A 28 -4.96 -16.98 9.28
CA ILE A 28 -6.42 -16.95 9.43
C ILE A 28 -6.95 -18.34 9.77
N GLU A 29 -6.37 -19.39 9.23
CA GLU A 29 -6.74 -20.78 9.54
C GLU A 29 -6.54 -21.12 11.02
N THR A 30 -5.71 -20.36 11.73
CA THR A 30 -5.55 -20.51 13.19
C THR A 30 -6.52 -19.67 14.00
N VAL A 31 -7.56 -19.11 13.37
CA VAL A 31 -8.60 -18.27 13.98
C VAL A 31 -8.04 -16.93 14.53
N ILE A 32 -7.04 -16.40 13.88
CA ILE A 32 -6.46 -15.08 14.20
C ILE A 32 -6.75 -14.12 13.05
N ASN A 33 -7.25 -12.94 13.39
CA ASN A 33 -7.48 -11.89 12.39
C ASN A 33 -6.17 -11.30 11.90
N VAL A 34 -6.15 -10.89 10.63
CA VAL A 34 -4.97 -10.34 9.98
C VAL A 34 -5.29 -8.96 9.41
N ILE A 35 -4.36 -8.03 9.57
CA ILE A 35 -4.42 -6.71 8.93
C ILE A 35 -3.30 -6.65 7.89
N LEU A 36 -3.66 -6.35 6.64
CA LEU A 36 -2.70 -6.11 5.58
C LEU A 36 -2.55 -4.60 5.40
N ASP A 37 -1.42 -4.10 5.82
CA ASP A 37 -1.11 -2.67 5.75
C ASP A 37 -0.04 -2.41 4.71
N TRP A 38 -0.47 -2.30 3.46
CA TRP A 38 0.41 -1.85 2.37
C TRP A 38 -0.39 -1.05 1.33
N GLY A 39 0.32 -0.53 0.34
CA GLY A 39 -0.29 0.32 -0.66
C GLY A 39 -1.08 -0.48 -1.70
N PHE A 40 -2.38 -0.53 -1.57
CA PHE A 40 -3.28 -1.02 -2.62
C PHE A 40 -3.58 0.15 -3.56
N TRP A 41 -2.62 0.50 -4.39
CA TRP A 41 -2.59 1.77 -5.13
C TRP A 41 -3.54 1.80 -6.31
N THR A 42 -3.72 0.68 -6.99
CA THR A 42 -4.59 0.60 -8.16
C THR A 42 -5.86 -0.19 -7.86
N LYS A 43 -6.90 0.08 -8.65
CA LYS A 43 -8.12 -0.70 -8.58
C LYS A 43 -7.85 -2.18 -8.85
N ALA A 44 -6.95 -2.48 -9.80
CA ALA A 44 -6.57 -3.85 -10.13
C ALA A 44 -5.97 -4.59 -8.93
N GLU A 45 -5.12 -3.94 -8.16
CA GLU A 45 -4.55 -4.54 -6.95
C GLU A 45 -5.61 -4.81 -5.89
N ARG A 46 -6.53 -3.89 -5.70
CA ARG A 46 -7.65 -4.05 -4.77
C ARG A 46 -8.58 -5.17 -5.21
N ASP A 47 -8.92 -5.21 -6.50
CA ASP A 47 -9.78 -6.27 -7.05
C ASP A 47 -9.12 -7.65 -6.94
N PHE A 48 -7.82 -7.72 -7.15
CA PHE A 48 -7.06 -8.95 -6.96
C PHE A 48 -7.17 -9.45 -5.51
N ALA A 49 -7.00 -8.58 -4.54
CA ALA A 49 -7.11 -8.95 -3.12
C ALA A 49 -8.52 -9.47 -2.80
N LYS A 50 -9.55 -8.81 -3.30
CA LYS A 50 -10.93 -9.23 -3.10
C LYS A 50 -11.18 -10.62 -3.67
N GLU A 51 -10.75 -10.85 -4.91
CA GLU A 51 -10.91 -12.15 -5.56
C GLU A 51 -10.12 -13.24 -4.83
N PHE A 52 -8.92 -12.92 -4.39
CA PHE A 52 -8.07 -13.86 -3.65
C PHE A 52 -8.78 -14.39 -2.40
N TYR A 53 -9.36 -13.50 -1.61
CA TYR A 53 -10.04 -13.91 -0.38
C TYR A 53 -11.43 -14.50 -0.63
N ASN A 54 -12.19 -13.94 -1.57
CA ASN A 54 -13.49 -14.47 -1.95
C ASN A 54 -13.40 -15.92 -2.44
N SER A 55 -12.44 -16.23 -3.30
CA SER A 55 -12.26 -17.57 -3.83
C SER A 55 -11.90 -18.60 -2.77
N ARG A 56 -11.44 -18.14 -1.61
CA ARG A 56 -11.07 -18.98 -0.47
C ARG A 56 -12.10 -18.98 0.64
N GLY A 57 -13.23 -18.30 0.45
CA GLY A 57 -14.28 -18.19 1.46
C GLY A 57 -13.87 -17.41 2.70
N ILE A 58 -12.92 -16.51 2.58
CA ILE A 58 -12.43 -15.68 3.68
C ILE A 58 -13.12 -14.33 3.64
N GLU A 59 -13.68 -13.90 4.76
CA GLU A 59 -14.26 -12.57 4.90
C GLU A 59 -13.16 -11.53 4.99
N TYR A 60 -13.38 -10.37 4.36
CA TYR A 60 -12.43 -9.27 4.36
C TYR A 60 -13.16 -7.93 4.41
N GLU A 61 -12.44 -6.91 4.82
CA GLU A 61 -12.91 -5.53 4.83
C GLU A 61 -11.81 -4.61 4.29
N PHE A 62 -12.20 -3.61 3.51
CA PHE A 62 -11.30 -2.56 3.05
C PHE A 62 -11.55 -1.29 3.84
N HIS A 63 -10.49 -0.79 4.46
CA HIS A 63 -10.48 0.48 5.19
C HIS A 63 -9.63 1.47 4.40
N TYR A 64 -10.20 2.61 4.06
CA TYR A 64 -9.48 3.67 3.35
C TYR A 64 -9.36 4.88 4.25
N ILE A 65 -8.12 5.32 4.45
CA ILE A 65 -7.84 6.53 5.21
C ILE A 65 -7.54 7.63 4.20
N SER A 66 -8.48 8.57 4.09
CA SER A 66 -8.38 9.69 3.18
C SER A 66 -7.79 10.89 3.90
N ILE A 67 -6.79 11.51 3.30
CA ILE A 67 -6.23 12.77 3.79
C ILE A 67 -6.22 13.79 2.66
N SER A 68 -6.23 15.06 3.01
CA SER A 68 -6.11 16.14 2.03
C SER A 68 -4.72 16.14 1.41
N ASP A 69 -4.58 16.71 0.21
CA ASP A 69 -3.29 16.88 -0.44
C ASP A 69 -2.34 17.69 0.43
N GLU A 70 -2.86 18.75 1.07
CA GLU A 70 -2.08 19.59 1.97
C GLU A 70 -1.48 18.77 3.13
N GLU A 71 -2.29 17.95 3.78
CA GLU A 71 -1.84 17.08 4.86
C GLU A 71 -0.85 16.03 4.35
N TRP A 72 -1.07 15.49 3.16
CA TRP A 72 -0.18 14.53 2.55
C TRP A 72 1.21 15.11 2.32
N TYR A 73 1.28 16.33 1.74
CA TYR A 73 2.54 17.03 1.54
C TYR A 73 3.22 17.40 2.85
N ARG A 74 2.45 17.79 3.85
CA ARG A 74 2.99 18.10 5.18
C ARG A 74 3.68 16.89 5.80
N ARG A 75 3.05 15.73 5.72
CA ARG A 75 3.61 14.47 6.23
C ARG A 75 4.84 14.07 5.44
N LEU A 76 4.81 14.27 4.14
CA LEU A 76 5.93 13.96 3.27
C LEU A 76 7.15 14.84 3.58
N ASP A 77 6.94 16.13 3.79
CA ASP A 77 8.00 17.06 4.17
C ASP A 77 8.63 16.67 5.51
N LYS A 78 7.79 16.32 6.48
CA LYS A 78 8.27 15.85 7.78
C LYS A 78 9.12 14.59 7.64
N ARG A 79 8.64 13.63 6.87
CA ARG A 79 9.38 12.39 6.58
C ARG A 79 10.72 12.68 5.93
N ASN A 80 10.75 13.55 4.94
CA ASN A 80 11.96 13.90 4.23
C ASN A 80 12.97 14.60 5.14
N ASN A 81 12.50 15.48 6.02
CA ASN A 81 13.35 16.13 7.02
C ASN A 81 13.94 15.12 7.98
N ASP A 82 13.15 14.14 8.45
CA ASP A 82 13.62 13.08 9.32
C ASP A 82 14.70 12.22 8.62
N VAL A 83 14.53 11.95 7.33
CA VAL A 83 15.54 11.23 6.54
C VAL A 83 16.84 12.03 6.45
N LEU A 84 16.74 13.34 6.14
CA LEU A 84 17.91 14.21 6.03
C LEU A 84 18.66 14.36 7.37
N GLU A 85 17.93 14.33 8.48
CA GLU A 85 18.52 14.38 9.82
C GLU A 85 18.95 13.00 10.33
N LYS A 86 18.82 11.97 9.51
CA LYS A 86 19.15 10.58 9.83
C LYS A 86 18.35 10.02 11.01
N LYS A 87 17.14 10.52 11.20
CA LYS A 87 16.19 10.01 12.19
C LYS A 87 15.35 8.85 11.69
N SER A 88 15.41 8.56 10.39
CA SER A 88 14.62 7.53 9.74
C SER A 88 15.45 6.87 8.66
N ASP A 89 15.25 5.55 8.47
CA ASP A 89 15.85 4.78 7.38
C ASP A 89 14.98 4.79 6.11
N ALA A 90 13.87 5.52 6.12
CA ALA A 90 12.99 5.64 4.97
C ALA A 90 13.67 6.37 3.82
N TYR A 91 13.17 6.16 2.60
CA TYR A 91 13.66 6.87 1.42
C TYR A 91 13.26 8.33 1.45
N TYR A 92 14.17 9.19 0.99
CA TYR A 92 13.83 10.58 0.68
C TYR A 92 12.93 10.60 -0.56
N VAL A 93 11.78 11.26 -0.45
CA VAL A 93 10.83 11.38 -1.55
C VAL A 93 10.91 12.79 -2.13
N ASP A 94 11.58 12.95 -3.27
CA ASP A 94 11.64 14.24 -3.94
C ASP A 94 10.32 14.56 -4.64
N GLU A 95 10.22 15.77 -5.19
CA GLU A 95 9.01 16.23 -5.85
C GLU A 95 8.61 15.34 -7.03
N GLY A 96 9.58 14.91 -7.84
CA GLY A 96 9.34 14.04 -8.98
C GLY A 96 8.80 12.67 -8.56
N LEU A 97 9.34 12.11 -7.50
CA LEU A 97 8.87 10.83 -6.96
C LEU A 97 7.49 10.97 -6.34
N ALA A 98 7.22 12.08 -5.65
CA ALA A 98 5.92 12.36 -5.09
C ALA A 98 4.84 12.46 -6.18
N GLU A 99 5.14 13.16 -7.28
CA GLU A 99 4.25 13.26 -8.43
C GLU A 99 4.00 11.89 -9.06
N LYS A 100 5.03 11.06 -9.18
CA LYS A 100 4.88 9.70 -9.68
C LYS A 100 3.93 8.88 -8.82
N PHE A 101 4.05 8.95 -7.50
CA PHE A 101 3.17 8.25 -6.59
C PHE A 101 1.72 8.69 -6.76
N LYS A 102 1.48 9.99 -6.86
CA LYS A 102 0.13 10.52 -7.08
C LYS A 102 -0.44 10.08 -8.42
N SER A 103 0.37 9.96 -9.46
CA SER A 103 -0.11 9.55 -10.79
C SER A 103 -0.47 8.07 -10.85
N ILE A 104 0.15 7.23 -10.03
CA ILE A 104 -0.11 5.80 -10.00
C ILE A 104 -1.34 5.49 -9.13
N PHE A 105 -1.55 6.26 -8.06
CA PHE A 105 -2.62 5.99 -7.12
C PHE A 105 -3.99 6.25 -7.74
N GLU A 106 -4.83 5.24 -7.73
CA GLU A 106 -6.22 5.32 -8.16
C GLU A 106 -7.11 5.42 -6.92
N ILE A 107 -7.75 6.57 -6.74
CA ILE A 107 -8.63 6.79 -5.58
C ILE A 107 -9.79 5.80 -5.65
N PRO A 108 -10.04 5.02 -4.58
CA PRO A 108 -11.13 4.06 -4.59
C PRO A 108 -12.50 4.76 -4.60
N THR A 109 -13.49 4.07 -5.13
CA THR A 109 -14.87 4.53 -5.04
C THR A 109 -15.45 4.12 -3.67
N LYS A 110 -16.50 4.80 -3.25
CA LYS A 110 -17.16 4.45 -1.99
C LYS A 110 -17.65 3.01 -1.96
N ASN A 111 -18.03 2.47 -3.13
CA ASN A 111 -18.52 1.10 -3.24
C ASN A 111 -17.45 0.03 -2.99
N GLU A 112 -16.18 0.37 -3.21
CA GLU A 112 -15.07 -0.55 -2.99
C GLU A 112 -14.69 -0.67 -1.51
N ILE A 113 -15.08 0.31 -0.69
CA ILE A 113 -14.55 0.50 0.66
C ILE A 113 -15.64 0.24 1.70
N ASP A 114 -15.31 -0.56 2.68
CA ASP A 114 -16.22 -0.88 3.79
C ASP A 114 -16.19 0.23 4.85
N PHE A 115 -15.01 0.78 5.14
CA PHE A 115 -14.83 1.85 6.11
C PHE A 115 -14.01 2.98 5.51
N TRP A 116 -14.65 4.12 5.32
CA TRP A 116 -14.01 5.32 4.80
C TRP A 116 -13.73 6.28 5.95
N VAL A 117 -12.43 6.54 6.21
CA VAL A 117 -11.98 7.41 7.30
C VAL A 117 -11.39 8.68 6.71
N GLU A 118 -11.85 9.81 7.20
CA GLU A 118 -11.34 11.13 6.80
C GLU A 118 -10.55 11.80 7.91
#